data_8d8e6a89db3bd52e5ff3cf8bf2dabff5
#
_entry.id   8d8e6a89db3bd52e5ff3cf8bf2dabff5
#
_cell.length_a   1.000
_cell.length_b   1.000
_cell.length_c   1.000
_cell.angle_alpha   90.00
_cell.angle_beta   90.00
_cell.angle_gamma   90.00
#
_symmetry.space_group_name_H-M   'P 1'
#
loop_
_entity.id
_entity.type
_entity.pdbx_description
1 polymer ?
#
loop_
_entity_poly.entity_id
_entity_poly.type
_entity_poly.pdbx_seq_one_letter_code
_entity_poly.pdbx_strand_id
1 'polypeptide(L)'
;MTPHHTRAEYLRRQLHTLRDAGLAEKVGRRVSGQTELLLWWLTEKGANAVESVGLLPQRPYRMSPEAALGPLQEHTLATVETGLSFVDWARRLGHECGPLDWAPETAHYYRDDARPGEELSLVPDAVLSYVHTDTRAKQRTLLTFFIEVDRTQMTIARLAAKIHAYAAYHAYTPALPAGRGAKNGRRTSTTPAWRHRYPAFPRLLLLLTGASEARLARRIADLRSLAASDPALTAAGIRVGVTTLDQLRNHGPFDPIFTPVLGPPEATDAWLRPAGTAP
;
A
#
# COMPACT_ATOMS: atom_id res chain seq x y z
N MET A 1 -7.55 13.47 -33.97
CA MET A 1 -8.10 12.90 -32.70
C MET A 1 -6.96 12.27 -31.96
N THR A 2 -6.62 12.74 -30.78
CA THR A 2 -5.52 12.18 -29.98
C THR A 2 -5.95 10.84 -29.35
N PRO A 3 -5.04 9.85 -29.22
CA PRO A 3 -5.37 8.52 -28.68
C PRO A 3 -6.04 8.53 -27.29
N HIS A 4 -5.85 9.61 -26.54
CA HIS A 4 -6.41 9.79 -25.19
C HIS A 4 -7.93 9.99 -25.18
N HIS A 5 -8.53 10.69 -26.14
CA HIS A 5 -9.98 10.90 -26.20
C HIS A 5 -10.73 9.59 -26.48
N THR A 6 -10.22 8.77 -27.39
CA THR A 6 -10.82 7.48 -27.75
C THR A 6 -10.82 6.50 -26.56
N ARG A 7 -9.78 6.54 -25.73
CA ARG A 7 -9.66 5.67 -24.53
C ARG A 7 -10.62 6.09 -23.43
N ALA A 8 -10.82 7.38 -23.19
CA ALA A 8 -11.77 7.89 -22.21
C ALA A 8 -13.22 7.61 -22.58
N GLU A 9 -13.59 7.74 -23.85
CA GLU A 9 -14.93 7.41 -24.37
C GLU A 9 -15.21 5.91 -24.26
N TYR A 10 -14.23 5.07 -24.60
CA TYR A 10 -14.35 3.62 -24.44
C TYR A 10 -14.60 3.25 -22.98
N LEU A 11 -13.81 3.78 -22.04
CA LEU A 11 -13.98 3.53 -20.61
C LEU A 11 -15.36 3.97 -20.11
N ARG A 12 -15.82 5.17 -20.50
CA ARG A 12 -17.16 5.66 -20.16
C ARG A 12 -18.24 4.69 -20.62
N ARG A 13 -18.16 4.23 -21.86
CA ARG A 13 -19.12 3.27 -22.43
C ARG A 13 -19.13 1.97 -21.63
N GLN A 14 -17.95 1.41 -21.30
CA GLN A 14 -17.86 0.19 -20.48
C GLN A 14 -18.48 0.39 -19.09
N LEU A 15 -18.20 1.51 -18.42
CA LEU A 15 -18.78 1.84 -17.13
C LEU A 15 -20.32 1.96 -17.20
N HIS A 16 -20.85 2.55 -18.26
CA HIS A 16 -22.30 2.61 -18.48
C HIS A 16 -22.89 1.22 -18.72
N THR A 17 -22.27 0.37 -19.52
CA THR A 17 -22.69 -1.02 -19.72
C THR A 17 -22.73 -1.80 -18.41
N LEU A 18 -21.71 -1.64 -17.55
CA LEU A 18 -21.69 -2.27 -16.24
C LEU A 18 -22.80 -1.76 -15.33
N ARG A 19 -23.11 -0.46 -15.39
CA ARG A 19 -24.22 0.13 -14.62
C ARG A 19 -25.56 -0.39 -15.10
N ASP A 20 -25.79 -0.45 -16.41
CA ASP A 20 -27.04 -0.93 -16.98
C ASP A 20 -27.28 -2.42 -16.69
N ALA A 21 -26.19 -3.19 -16.50
CA ALA A 21 -26.23 -4.56 -15.98
C ALA A 21 -26.39 -4.64 -14.44
N GLY A 22 -26.42 -3.51 -13.75
CA GLY A 22 -26.52 -3.43 -12.29
C GLY A 22 -25.26 -3.86 -11.54
N LEU A 23 -24.09 -3.89 -12.22
CA LEU A 23 -22.82 -4.31 -11.64
C LEU A 23 -22.00 -3.15 -11.08
N ALA A 24 -22.25 -1.94 -11.57
CA ALA A 24 -21.61 -0.72 -11.10
C ALA A 24 -22.63 0.36 -10.82
N GLU A 25 -22.27 1.30 -9.96
CA GLU A 25 -23.05 2.49 -9.61
C GLU A 25 -22.18 3.73 -9.70
N LYS A 26 -22.79 4.91 -9.78
CA LYS A 26 -22.07 6.18 -9.78
C LYS A 26 -22.80 7.25 -9.01
N VAL A 27 -22.04 8.21 -8.48
CA VAL A 27 -22.55 9.44 -7.90
C VAL A 27 -21.74 10.63 -8.38
N GLY A 28 -22.40 11.76 -8.57
CA GLY A 28 -21.74 13.02 -8.89
C GLY A 28 -21.23 13.70 -7.64
N ARG A 29 -19.97 14.16 -7.67
CA ARG A 29 -19.36 15.01 -6.65
C ARG A 29 -18.99 16.35 -7.26
N ARG A 30 -19.48 17.44 -6.67
CA ARG A 30 -19.02 18.78 -7.03
C ARG A 30 -17.65 19.04 -6.42
N VAL A 31 -16.67 19.34 -7.26
CA VAL A 31 -15.36 19.83 -6.85
C VAL A 31 -15.36 21.34 -7.01
N SER A 32 -14.75 22.04 -6.05
CA SER A 32 -14.62 23.51 -6.06
C SER A 32 -14.21 24.00 -7.45
N GLY A 33 -15.06 24.81 -8.10
CA GLY A 33 -14.71 25.50 -9.33
C GLY A 33 -15.34 25.01 -10.63
N GLN A 34 -16.40 24.16 -10.65
CA GLN A 34 -17.26 23.87 -11.81
C GLN A 34 -17.28 22.45 -12.40
N THR A 35 -16.38 21.55 -12.06
CA THR A 35 -16.39 20.22 -12.67
C THR A 35 -17.04 19.21 -11.74
N GLU A 36 -18.09 18.53 -12.22
CA GLU A 36 -18.65 17.38 -11.53
C GLU A 36 -17.78 16.15 -11.82
N LEU A 37 -17.19 15.58 -10.77
CA LEU A 37 -16.51 14.31 -10.85
C LEU A 37 -17.51 13.18 -10.62
N LEU A 38 -17.51 12.18 -11.49
CA LEU A 38 -18.29 10.97 -11.32
C LEU A 38 -17.45 9.92 -10.59
N LEU A 39 -17.94 9.53 -9.44
CA LEU A 39 -17.37 8.44 -8.66
C LEU A 39 -18.09 7.15 -8.99
N TRP A 40 -17.35 6.13 -9.34
CA TRP A 40 -17.88 4.82 -9.72
C TRP A 40 -17.43 3.76 -8.72
N TRP A 41 -18.32 2.83 -8.37
CA TRP A 41 -18.00 1.68 -7.54
C TRP A 41 -18.79 0.46 -7.99
N LEU A 42 -18.36 -0.73 -7.56
CA LEU A 42 -19.10 -1.96 -7.76
C LEU A 42 -20.31 -1.99 -6.81
N THR A 43 -21.46 -2.36 -7.32
CA THR A 43 -22.61 -2.73 -6.50
C THR A 43 -22.32 -4.03 -5.76
N GLU A 44 -23.19 -4.42 -4.83
CA GLU A 44 -23.10 -5.75 -4.20
C GLU A 44 -23.12 -6.87 -5.25
N LYS A 45 -23.99 -6.77 -6.26
CA LYS A 45 -24.04 -7.71 -7.38
C LYS A 45 -22.73 -7.74 -8.18
N GLY A 46 -22.13 -6.57 -8.41
CA GLY A 46 -20.84 -6.46 -9.11
C GLY A 46 -19.70 -7.05 -8.31
N ALA A 47 -19.64 -6.77 -7.01
CA ALA A 47 -18.64 -7.33 -6.12
C ALA A 47 -18.76 -8.86 -6.05
N ASN A 48 -19.96 -9.39 -5.85
CA ASN A 48 -20.22 -10.83 -5.83
C ASN A 48 -19.84 -11.51 -7.17
N ALA A 49 -20.07 -10.85 -8.29
CA ALA A 49 -19.67 -11.37 -9.60
C ALA A 49 -18.16 -11.51 -9.74
N VAL A 50 -17.39 -10.51 -9.27
CA VAL A 50 -15.92 -10.56 -9.29
C VAL A 50 -15.38 -11.60 -8.30
N GLU A 51 -15.94 -11.68 -7.11
CA GLU A 51 -15.52 -12.62 -6.07
C GLU A 51 -15.85 -14.08 -6.42
N SER A 52 -16.96 -14.32 -7.16
CA SER A 52 -17.37 -15.66 -7.58
C SER A 52 -16.38 -16.34 -8.55
N VAL A 53 -15.52 -15.56 -9.20
CA VAL A 53 -14.45 -16.10 -10.06
C VAL A 53 -13.36 -16.82 -9.25
N GLY A 54 -13.30 -16.61 -7.92
CA GLY A 54 -12.37 -17.28 -7.03
C GLY A 54 -10.92 -16.73 -7.06
N LEU A 55 -10.67 -15.66 -7.81
CA LEU A 55 -9.36 -15.00 -7.88
C LEU A 55 -9.15 -13.98 -6.76
N LEU A 56 -10.22 -13.50 -6.16
CA LEU A 56 -10.20 -12.55 -5.05
C LEU A 56 -10.92 -13.13 -3.83
N PRO A 57 -10.41 -12.87 -2.62
CA PRO A 57 -11.12 -13.24 -1.40
C PRO A 57 -12.42 -12.45 -1.28
N GLN A 58 -13.44 -13.08 -0.72
CA GLN A 58 -14.66 -12.38 -0.35
C GLN A 58 -14.37 -11.28 0.66
N ARG A 59 -14.97 -10.12 0.46
CA ARG A 59 -14.85 -8.98 1.36
C ARG A 59 -16.18 -8.73 2.08
N PRO A 60 -16.16 -8.53 3.40
CA PRO A 60 -17.36 -8.20 4.15
C PRO A 60 -17.87 -6.79 3.80
N TYR A 61 -16.98 -5.89 3.39
CA TYR A 61 -17.31 -4.51 3.08
C TYR A 61 -17.94 -4.38 1.68
N ARG A 62 -19.01 -3.61 1.60
CA ARG A 62 -19.66 -3.19 0.35
C ARG A 62 -19.78 -1.67 0.34
N MET A 63 -19.43 -1.06 -0.79
CA MET A 63 -19.56 0.38 -0.97
C MET A 63 -21.04 0.75 -1.08
N SER A 64 -21.47 1.75 -0.31
CA SER A 64 -22.78 2.38 -0.46
C SER A 64 -22.63 3.80 -1.05
N PRO A 65 -23.72 4.41 -1.55
CA PRO A 65 -23.71 5.82 -1.99
C PRO A 65 -23.21 6.79 -0.90
N GLU A 66 -23.63 6.57 0.35
CA GLU A 66 -23.22 7.38 1.49
C GLU A 66 -21.73 7.19 1.80
N ALA A 67 -21.23 5.97 1.74
CA ALA A 67 -19.81 5.68 1.92
C ALA A 67 -18.96 6.28 0.78
N ALA A 68 -19.47 6.24 -0.46
CA ALA A 68 -18.79 6.84 -1.61
C ALA A 68 -18.66 8.36 -1.50
N LEU A 69 -19.56 9.05 -0.78
CA LEU A 69 -19.48 10.47 -0.48
C LEU A 69 -18.97 10.77 0.93
N GLY A 70 -18.60 9.76 1.66
CA GLY A 70 -18.17 9.84 3.06
C GLY A 70 -16.78 10.48 3.25
N PRO A 71 -16.37 10.73 4.50
CA PRO A 71 -15.12 11.42 4.82
C PRO A 71 -13.85 10.65 4.39
N LEU A 72 -13.94 9.33 4.20
CA LEU A 72 -12.83 8.50 3.74
C LEU A 72 -12.65 8.49 2.22
N GLN A 73 -13.59 9.07 1.46
CA GLN A 73 -13.57 9.06 -0.01
C GLN A 73 -12.25 9.51 -0.61
N GLU A 74 -11.72 10.63 -0.16
CA GLU A 74 -10.47 11.18 -0.68
C GLU A 74 -9.27 10.25 -0.41
N HIS A 75 -9.28 9.57 0.75
CA HIS A 75 -8.26 8.58 1.08
C HIS A 75 -8.39 7.36 0.16
N THR A 76 -9.60 6.85 -0.01
CA THR A 76 -9.88 5.73 -0.93
C THR A 76 -9.45 6.06 -2.35
N LEU A 77 -9.75 7.26 -2.86
CA LEU A 77 -9.33 7.69 -4.18
C LEU A 77 -7.81 7.76 -4.31
N ALA A 78 -7.12 8.33 -3.32
CA ALA A 78 -5.66 8.39 -3.34
C ALA A 78 -5.02 6.98 -3.28
N THR A 79 -5.61 6.06 -2.52
CA THR A 79 -5.17 4.66 -2.45
C THR A 79 -5.37 3.94 -3.79
N VAL A 80 -6.53 4.11 -4.42
CA VAL A 80 -6.81 3.56 -5.77
C VAL A 80 -5.86 4.16 -6.81
N GLU A 81 -5.65 5.47 -6.79
CA GLU A 81 -4.73 6.17 -7.70
C GLU A 81 -3.29 5.66 -7.54
N THR A 82 -2.87 5.38 -6.31
CA THR A 82 -1.57 4.75 -6.05
C THR A 82 -1.46 3.40 -6.75
N GLY A 83 -2.44 2.51 -6.58
CA GLY A 83 -2.46 1.20 -7.24
C GLY A 83 -2.46 1.30 -8.77
N LEU A 84 -3.29 2.19 -9.33
CA LEU A 84 -3.33 2.43 -10.77
C LEU A 84 -2.00 2.96 -11.31
N SER A 85 -1.28 3.80 -10.55
CA SER A 85 0.05 4.29 -10.92
C SER A 85 1.05 3.15 -11.04
N PHE A 86 1.08 2.21 -10.10
CA PHE A 86 1.93 1.01 -10.19
C PHE A 86 1.60 0.16 -11.41
N VAL A 87 0.31 -0.08 -11.70
CA VAL A 87 -0.14 -0.86 -12.85
C VAL A 87 0.24 -0.18 -14.17
N ASP A 88 0.07 1.12 -14.28
CA ASP A 88 0.39 1.87 -15.51
C ASP A 88 1.90 1.87 -15.77
N TRP A 89 2.70 2.13 -14.74
CA TRP A 89 4.15 2.09 -14.86
C TRP A 89 4.69 0.69 -15.11
N ALA A 90 4.11 -0.36 -14.53
CA ALA A 90 4.48 -1.74 -14.85
C ALA A 90 4.35 -2.02 -16.35
N ARG A 91 3.22 -1.60 -16.95
CA ARG A 91 2.99 -1.74 -18.40
C ARG A 91 4.02 -0.97 -19.25
N ARG A 92 4.38 0.24 -18.82
CA ARG A 92 5.38 1.07 -19.53
C ARG A 92 6.77 0.50 -19.46
N LEU A 93 7.13 -0.11 -18.33
CA LEU A 93 8.46 -0.65 -18.06
C LEU A 93 8.62 -2.12 -18.50
N GLY A 94 7.56 -2.78 -18.94
CA GLY A 94 7.57 -4.21 -19.26
C GLY A 94 7.66 -5.11 -18.04
N HIS A 95 7.20 -4.62 -16.90
CA HIS A 95 7.08 -5.35 -15.65
C HIS A 95 5.68 -5.97 -15.52
N GLU A 96 5.44 -6.77 -14.48
CA GLU A 96 4.15 -7.41 -14.25
C GLU A 96 3.53 -6.86 -12.96
N CYS A 97 2.39 -6.22 -13.11
CA CYS A 97 1.53 -5.78 -12.03
C CYS A 97 0.14 -5.53 -12.61
N GLY A 98 -0.85 -6.12 -12.01
CA GLY A 98 -2.24 -6.01 -12.43
C GLY A 98 -3.18 -5.70 -11.28
N PRO A 99 -4.48 -5.52 -11.55
CA PRO A 99 -5.47 -5.25 -10.51
C PRO A 99 -5.59 -6.34 -9.44
N LEU A 100 -5.24 -7.59 -9.75
CA LEU A 100 -5.28 -8.72 -8.82
C LEU A 100 -4.05 -8.79 -7.91
N ASP A 101 -2.99 -8.06 -8.24
CA ASP A 101 -1.78 -7.96 -7.41
C ASP A 101 -1.90 -6.93 -6.29
N TRP A 102 -3.07 -6.27 -6.20
CA TRP A 102 -3.41 -5.27 -5.21
C TRP A 102 -4.43 -5.82 -4.21
N ALA A 103 -4.03 -6.00 -2.96
CA ALA A 103 -4.89 -6.47 -1.88
C ALA A 103 -5.07 -5.36 -0.83
N PRO A 104 -6.19 -4.60 -0.84
CA PRO A 104 -6.43 -3.56 0.15
C PRO A 104 -6.77 -4.15 1.52
N GLU A 105 -6.44 -3.39 2.57
CA GLU A 105 -6.85 -3.61 3.96
C GLU A 105 -6.61 -5.04 4.50
N THR A 106 -5.48 -5.63 4.11
CA THR A 106 -5.10 -6.98 4.57
C THR A 106 -4.59 -6.93 6.00
N ALA A 107 -5.33 -7.52 6.95
CA ALA A 107 -4.93 -7.54 8.34
C ALA A 107 -3.77 -8.52 8.64
N HIS A 108 -2.84 -8.06 9.47
CA HIS A 108 -1.70 -8.81 9.97
C HIS A 108 -1.72 -8.76 11.49
N TYR A 109 -1.88 -9.91 12.14
CA TYR A 109 -1.95 -10.00 13.59
C TYR A 109 -0.57 -10.26 14.18
N TYR A 110 -0.27 -9.59 15.29
CA TYR A 110 0.99 -9.73 16.02
C TYR A 110 0.78 -9.45 17.51
N ARG A 111 1.79 -9.74 18.31
CA ARG A 111 1.85 -9.38 19.73
C ARG A 111 3.11 -8.57 19.98
N ASP A 112 3.00 -7.62 20.86
CA ASP A 112 4.11 -6.76 21.27
C ASP A 112 4.40 -7.00 22.77
N ASP A 113 5.67 -7.14 23.10
CA ASP A 113 6.11 -7.32 24.50
C ASP A 113 5.78 -6.09 25.36
N ALA A 114 5.63 -4.91 24.76
CA ALA A 114 5.17 -3.71 25.45
C ALA A 114 3.69 -3.78 25.88
N ARG A 115 2.91 -4.72 25.31
CA ARG A 115 1.48 -4.96 25.62
C ARG A 115 1.21 -6.44 25.83
N PRO A 116 1.69 -7.01 26.94
CA PRO A 116 1.55 -8.45 27.18
C PRO A 116 0.08 -8.89 27.21
N GLY A 117 -0.24 -9.92 26.42
CA GLY A 117 -1.59 -10.50 26.36
C GLY A 117 -2.55 -9.86 25.35
N GLU A 118 -2.20 -8.71 24.78
CA GLU A 118 -2.97 -8.04 23.73
C GLU A 118 -2.58 -8.59 22.34
N GLU A 119 -3.57 -8.93 21.51
CA GLU A 119 -3.37 -9.21 20.11
C GLU A 119 -3.59 -7.92 19.32
N LEU A 120 -2.55 -7.46 18.64
CA LEU A 120 -2.55 -6.24 17.84
C LEU A 120 -2.76 -6.58 16.36
N SER A 121 -3.34 -5.66 15.61
CA SER A 121 -3.48 -5.78 14.17
C SER A 121 -2.80 -4.64 13.46
N LEU A 122 -2.05 -4.99 12.41
CA LEU A 122 -1.49 -4.06 11.44
C LEU A 122 -2.28 -4.21 10.14
N VAL A 123 -2.87 -3.12 9.66
CA VAL A 123 -3.66 -3.10 8.42
C VAL A 123 -3.08 -2.02 7.51
N PRO A 124 -2.24 -2.39 6.54
CA PRO A 124 -1.82 -1.48 5.48
C PRO A 124 -3.02 -1.02 4.65
N ASP A 125 -2.95 0.16 4.05
CA ASP A 125 -3.97 0.59 3.08
C ASP A 125 -4.03 -0.37 1.89
N ALA A 126 -2.88 -0.95 1.50
CA ALA A 126 -2.83 -2.09 0.60
C ALA A 126 -1.54 -2.90 0.75
N VAL A 127 -1.61 -4.16 0.31
CA VAL A 127 -0.45 -5.00 0.01
C VAL A 127 -0.37 -5.14 -1.51
N LEU A 128 0.77 -4.78 -2.09
CA LEU A 128 1.01 -4.86 -3.52
C LEU A 128 2.07 -5.91 -3.82
N SER A 129 1.75 -6.85 -4.70
CA SER A 129 2.71 -7.76 -5.32
C SER A 129 3.14 -7.19 -6.67
N TYR A 130 4.42 -7.24 -6.97
CA TYR A 130 4.98 -6.65 -8.19
C TYR A 130 6.14 -7.50 -8.70
N VAL A 131 6.10 -7.90 -9.97
CA VAL A 131 7.22 -8.62 -10.58
C VAL A 131 8.06 -7.63 -11.41
N HIS A 132 9.22 -7.30 -10.86
CA HIS A 132 10.23 -6.54 -11.59
C HIS A 132 10.94 -7.45 -12.59
N THR A 133 10.97 -7.04 -13.84
CA THR A 133 11.60 -7.76 -14.94
C THR A 133 12.85 -7.01 -15.40
N ASP A 134 14.02 -7.61 -15.18
CA ASP A 134 15.26 -7.13 -15.80
C ASP A 134 15.47 -7.90 -17.10
N THR A 135 15.24 -7.23 -18.22
CA THR A 135 15.38 -7.83 -19.56
C THR A 135 16.84 -8.11 -19.93
N ARG A 136 17.80 -7.36 -19.36
CA ARG A 136 19.25 -7.55 -19.63
C ARG A 136 19.78 -8.77 -18.88
N ALA A 137 19.48 -8.87 -17.60
CA ALA A 137 19.87 -10.02 -16.77
C ALA A 137 18.95 -11.24 -16.97
N LYS A 138 17.83 -11.09 -17.74
CA LYS A 138 16.77 -12.11 -17.89
C LYS A 138 16.24 -12.59 -16.54
N GLN A 139 16.16 -11.68 -15.58
CA GLN A 139 15.75 -11.99 -14.21
C GLN A 139 14.38 -11.39 -13.92
N ARG A 140 13.54 -12.18 -13.24
CA ARG A 140 12.26 -11.74 -12.69
C ARG A 140 12.32 -11.83 -11.17
N THR A 141 11.97 -10.75 -10.50
CA THR A 141 12.01 -10.67 -9.04
C THR A 141 10.67 -10.23 -8.48
N LEU A 142 10.08 -11.07 -7.65
CA LEU A 142 8.87 -10.71 -6.91
C LEU A 142 9.22 -9.74 -5.79
N LEU A 143 8.60 -8.57 -5.84
CA LEU A 143 8.64 -7.55 -4.80
C LEU A 143 7.27 -7.50 -4.14
N THR A 144 7.26 -7.36 -2.83
CA THR A 144 6.02 -7.10 -2.09
C THR A 144 6.17 -5.79 -1.33
N PHE A 145 5.12 -4.99 -1.36
CA PHE A 145 5.07 -3.68 -0.73
C PHE A 145 3.89 -3.62 0.25
N PHE A 146 4.11 -3.06 1.41
CA PHE A 146 3.07 -2.45 2.22
C PHE A 146 2.92 -1.01 1.78
N ILE A 147 1.73 -0.61 1.43
CA ILE A 147 1.40 0.74 0.98
C ILE A 147 0.63 1.45 2.07
N GLU A 148 1.06 2.67 2.39
CA GLU A 148 0.40 3.60 3.29
C GLU A 148 0.25 4.95 2.61
N VAL A 149 -0.97 5.44 2.55
CA VAL A 149 -1.30 6.73 1.94
C VAL A 149 -1.69 7.74 3.02
N ASP A 150 -0.89 8.78 3.20
CA ASP A 150 -1.21 9.86 4.14
C ASP A 150 -1.57 11.15 3.39
N ARG A 151 -2.79 11.60 3.57
CA ARG A 151 -3.30 12.87 3.04
C ARG A 151 -2.96 14.07 3.93
N THR A 152 -1.83 14.02 4.64
CA THR A 152 -1.38 15.05 5.59
C THR A 152 -2.36 15.30 6.76
N GLN A 153 -3.21 14.33 7.05
CA GLN A 153 -4.17 14.42 8.17
C GLN A 153 -3.62 13.82 9.48
N MET A 154 -2.65 12.93 9.40
CA MET A 154 -1.98 12.39 10.58
C MET A 154 -0.90 13.35 11.09
N THR A 155 -0.64 13.34 12.39
CA THR A 155 0.57 13.97 12.95
C THR A 155 1.81 13.16 12.58
N ILE A 156 2.99 13.77 12.57
CA ILE A 156 4.26 13.08 12.31
C ILE A 156 4.50 11.97 13.34
N ALA A 157 4.19 12.23 14.61
CA ALA A 157 4.29 11.23 15.68
C ALA A 157 3.40 9.99 15.40
N ARG A 158 2.20 10.21 14.89
CA ARG A 158 1.30 9.11 14.54
C ARG A 158 1.78 8.31 13.32
N LEU A 159 2.40 8.99 12.35
CA LEU A 159 3.02 8.35 11.19
C LEU A 159 4.25 7.52 11.62
N ALA A 160 5.08 8.04 12.54
CA ALA A 160 6.19 7.28 13.14
C ALA A 160 5.68 6.08 13.95
N ALA A 161 4.59 6.23 14.71
CA ALA A 161 3.96 5.12 15.43
C ALA A 161 3.47 3.99 14.48
N LYS A 162 3.00 4.33 13.28
CA LYS A 162 2.72 3.32 12.25
C LYS A 162 3.98 2.54 11.87
N ILE A 163 5.11 3.23 11.65
CA ILE A 163 6.38 2.56 11.32
C ILE A 163 6.80 1.61 12.46
N HIS A 164 6.62 2.01 13.72
CA HIS A 164 6.84 1.13 14.87
C HIS A 164 5.97 -0.14 14.83
N ALA A 165 4.70 -0.05 14.44
CA ALA A 165 3.84 -1.21 14.29
C ALA A 165 4.38 -2.19 13.23
N TYR A 166 4.92 -1.67 12.11
CA TYR A 166 5.60 -2.50 11.10
C TYR A 166 6.88 -3.15 11.65
N ALA A 167 7.67 -2.42 12.42
CA ALA A 167 8.87 -2.95 13.08
C ALA A 167 8.52 -4.06 14.09
N ALA A 168 7.49 -3.84 14.90
CA ALA A 168 6.99 -4.85 15.84
C ALA A 168 6.47 -6.10 15.12
N TYR A 169 5.71 -5.94 14.04
CA TYR A 169 5.27 -7.07 13.21
C TYR A 169 6.46 -7.81 12.56
N HIS A 170 7.48 -7.10 12.10
CA HIS A 170 8.71 -7.71 11.56
C HIS A 170 9.41 -8.60 12.59
N ALA A 171 9.52 -8.14 13.83
CA ALA A 171 10.18 -8.86 14.92
C ALA A 171 9.31 -9.99 15.50
N TYR A 172 7.99 -9.95 15.30
CA TYR A 172 7.06 -10.85 15.95
C TYR A 172 7.25 -12.31 15.55
N THR A 173 7.49 -13.14 16.56
CA THR A 173 7.64 -14.58 16.44
C THR A 173 6.54 -15.27 17.27
N PRO A 174 5.61 -16.02 16.64
CA PRO A 174 4.51 -16.63 17.36
C PRO A 174 4.97 -17.66 18.40
N ALA A 175 4.29 -17.72 19.55
CA ALA A 175 4.48 -18.81 20.48
C ALA A 175 3.90 -20.10 19.87
N LEU A 176 4.64 -21.20 19.94
CA LEU A 176 4.14 -22.51 19.57
C LEU A 176 3.10 -22.99 20.60
N PRO A 177 2.03 -23.68 20.17
CA PRO A 177 1.13 -24.31 21.10
C PRO A 177 1.89 -25.27 22.01
N ALA A 178 1.62 -25.22 23.31
CA ALA A 178 2.20 -26.16 24.25
C ALA A 178 1.76 -27.58 23.87
N GLY A 179 2.72 -28.42 23.43
CA GLY A 179 2.43 -29.85 23.18
C GLY A 179 1.95 -30.55 24.47
N ARG A 180 1.07 -31.52 24.33
CA ARG A 180 0.66 -32.40 25.45
C ARG A 180 1.91 -33.01 26.09
N GLY A 181 2.30 -32.55 27.28
CA GLY A 181 3.46 -33.06 28.03
C GLY A 181 4.59 -32.07 28.28
N ALA A 182 4.53 -30.83 27.80
CA ALA A 182 5.56 -29.80 28.10
C ALA A 182 5.39 -29.28 29.53
N LYS A 183 6.11 -29.85 30.47
CA LYS A 183 6.36 -29.23 31.77
C LYS A 183 7.25 -28.01 31.56
N ASN A 184 6.67 -26.79 31.80
CA ASN A 184 7.37 -25.53 31.92
C ASN A 184 8.32 -25.12 30.77
N GLY A 185 7.76 -24.52 29.71
CA GLY A 185 8.56 -23.82 28.72
C GLY A 185 7.69 -23.39 27.54
N ARG A 186 7.36 -22.09 27.48
CA ARG A 186 6.74 -21.49 26.30
C ARG A 186 7.74 -21.60 25.15
N ARG A 187 7.55 -22.61 24.28
CA ARG A 187 8.40 -22.73 23.07
C ARG A 187 7.94 -21.61 22.10
N THR A 188 8.84 -20.72 21.77
CA THR A 188 8.61 -19.76 20.68
C THR A 188 9.01 -20.41 19.34
N SER A 189 8.29 -20.11 18.30
CA SER A 189 8.75 -20.39 16.93
C SER A 189 10.10 -19.70 16.72
N THR A 190 10.96 -20.28 15.92
CA THR A 190 12.18 -19.57 15.45
C THR A 190 11.92 -18.76 14.19
N THR A 191 10.68 -18.85 13.64
CA THR A 191 10.31 -18.24 12.38
C THR A 191 9.37 -17.06 12.63
N PRO A 192 9.70 -15.84 12.19
CA PRO A 192 8.80 -14.69 12.28
C PRO A 192 7.47 -14.94 11.56
N ALA A 193 6.37 -14.40 12.10
CA ALA A 193 5.01 -14.63 11.59
C ALA A 193 4.85 -14.23 10.11
N TRP A 194 5.47 -13.16 9.69
CA TRP A 194 5.39 -12.67 8.31
C TRP A 194 5.93 -13.67 7.26
N ARG A 195 6.87 -14.55 7.63
CA ARG A 195 7.44 -15.55 6.71
C ARG A 195 6.45 -16.61 6.23
N HIS A 196 5.32 -16.75 6.92
CA HIS A 196 4.23 -17.62 6.46
C HIS A 196 3.43 -17.01 5.29
N ARG A 197 3.59 -15.70 5.03
CA ARG A 197 2.86 -14.97 3.98
C ARG A 197 3.77 -14.43 2.88
N TYR A 198 5.02 -14.11 3.22
CA TYR A 198 5.94 -13.39 2.33
C TYR A 198 7.30 -14.07 2.28
N PRO A 199 7.90 -14.21 1.09
CA PRO A 199 9.27 -14.76 0.96
C PRO A 199 10.34 -13.82 1.54
N ALA A 200 10.08 -12.51 1.51
CA ALA A 200 10.86 -11.46 2.16
C ALA A 200 9.90 -10.46 2.82
N PHE A 201 10.35 -9.78 3.89
CA PHE A 201 9.51 -8.76 4.52
C PHE A 201 9.17 -7.66 3.52
N PRO A 202 7.87 -7.34 3.33
CA PRO A 202 7.47 -6.30 2.39
C PRO A 202 8.11 -4.94 2.72
N ARG A 203 8.48 -4.20 1.68
CA ARG A 203 8.97 -2.82 1.84
C ARG A 203 7.81 -1.91 2.16
N LEU A 204 7.97 -1.04 3.14
CA LEU A 204 6.95 -0.06 3.48
C LEU A 204 7.13 1.19 2.60
N LEU A 205 6.13 1.51 1.80
CA LEU A 205 6.09 2.71 0.97
C LEU A 205 5.01 3.66 1.52
N LEU A 206 5.45 4.83 1.96
CA LEU A 206 4.58 5.91 2.43
C LEU A 206 4.35 6.90 1.30
N LEU A 207 3.10 7.08 0.88
CA LEU A 207 2.69 8.00 -0.19
C LEU A 207 2.02 9.22 0.44
N LEU A 208 2.64 10.38 0.35
CA LEU A 208 2.08 11.62 0.87
C LEU A 208 1.33 12.38 -0.21
N THR A 209 0.18 12.95 0.14
CA THR A 209 -0.63 13.78 -0.76
C THR A 209 -1.48 14.79 0.02
N GLY A 210 -2.28 15.60 -0.66
CA GLY A 210 -3.26 16.49 -0.06
C GLY A 210 -2.69 17.80 0.51
N ALA A 211 -1.47 18.19 0.13
CA ALA A 211 -0.87 19.47 0.50
C ALA A 211 0.10 19.96 -0.59
N SER A 212 0.59 21.19 -0.46
CA SER A 212 1.60 21.74 -1.36
C SER A 212 2.91 20.96 -1.27
N GLU A 213 3.68 20.95 -2.35
CA GLU A 213 4.99 20.29 -2.44
C GLU A 213 5.91 20.69 -1.28
N ALA A 214 6.01 21.99 -0.99
CA ALA A 214 6.84 22.50 0.10
C ALA A 214 6.40 21.95 1.49
N ARG A 215 5.09 21.79 1.71
CA ARG A 215 4.56 21.20 2.94
C ARG A 215 4.86 19.70 3.01
N LEU A 216 4.72 18.98 1.90
CA LEU A 216 5.03 17.56 1.82
C LEU A 216 6.52 17.31 2.03
N ALA A 217 7.40 18.10 1.41
CA ALA A 217 8.85 18.02 1.60
C ALA A 217 9.26 18.24 3.06
N ARG A 218 8.69 19.25 3.73
CA ARG A 218 8.92 19.49 5.17
C ARG A 218 8.45 18.29 6.00
N ARG A 219 7.29 17.73 5.69
CA ARG A 219 6.75 16.56 6.38
C ARG A 219 7.65 15.33 6.25
N ILE A 220 8.27 15.13 5.08
CA ILE A 220 9.26 14.07 4.87
C ILE A 220 10.48 14.31 5.77
N ALA A 221 11.00 15.53 5.82
CA ALA A 221 12.15 15.89 6.66
C ALA A 221 11.85 15.68 8.16
N ASP A 222 10.68 16.11 8.63
CA ASP A 222 10.23 15.95 10.02
C ASP A 222 10.11 14.46 10.40
N LEU A 223 9.51 13.64 9.53
CA LEU A 223 9.38 12.20 9.75
C LEU A 223 10.75 11.52 9.85
N ARG A 224 11.68 11.87 8.96
CA ARG A 224 13.04 11.34 8.99
C ARG A 224 13.79 11.74 10.24
N SER A 225 13.68 13.01 10.65
CA SER A 225 14.31 13.50 11.88
C SER A 225 13.79 12.74 13.11
N LEU A 226 12.47 12.53 13.18
CA LEU A 226 11.87 11.78 14.29
C LEU A 226 12.30 10.31 14.27
N ALA A 227 12.29 9.66 13.11
CA ALA A 227 12.70 8.27 12.98
C ALA A 227 14.20 8.05 13.27
N ALA A 228 15.06 8.99 12.88
CA ALA A 228 16.50 8.93 13.14
C ALA A 228 16.84 9.11 14.64
N SER A 229 15.99 9.80 15.39
CA SER A 229 16.15 9.96 16.84
C SER A 229 15.73 8.72 17.65
N ASP A 230 15.18 7.71 16.97
CA ASP A 230 14.65 6.49 17.60
C ASP A 230 15.57 5.28 17.31
N PRO A 231 16.35 4.83 18.30
CA PRO A 231 17.23 3.67 18.13
C PRO A 231 16.51 2.37 17.80
N ALA A 232 15.27 2.20 18.29
CA ALA A 232 14.48 0.99 18.03
C ALA A 232 14.08 0.90 16.55
N LEU A 233 13.68 2.01 15.94
CA LEU A 233 13.40 2.05 14.50
C LEU A 233 14.66 1.83 13.68
N THR A 234 15.77 2.44 14.05
CA THR A 234 17.05 2.28 13.35
C THR A 234 17.52 0.82 13.36
N ALA A 235 17.32 0.13 14.49
CA ALA A 235 17.70 -1.29 14.65
C ALA A 235 16.68 -2.28 14.03
N ALA A 236 15.49 -1.84 13.66
CA ALA A 236 14.39 -2.74 13.26
C ALA A 236 14.65 -3.54 11.96
N GLY A 237 15.60 -3.12 11.13
CA GLY A 237 15.96 -3.82 9.87
C GLY A 237 14.87 -3.79 8.79
N ILE A 238 13.83 -2.95 8.93
CA ILE A 238 12.80 -2.76 7.91
C ILE A 238 13.20 -1.69 6.90
N ARG A 239 12.71 -1.83 5.67
CA ARG A 239 12.94 -0.84 4.62
C ARG A 239 11.71 0.04 4.49
N VAL A 240 11.89 1.34 4.70
CA VAL A 240 10.81 2.33 4.66
C VAL A 240 11.21 3.46 3.73
N GLY A 241 10.44 3.67 2.68
CA GLY A 241 10.61 4.79 1.76
C GLY A 241 9.39 5.71 1.79
N VAL A 242 9.61 7.00 1.66
CA VAL A 242 8.56 8.00 1.57
C VAL A 242 8.70 8.81 0.29
N THR A 243 7.57 9.06 -0.38
CA THR A 243 7.48 9.89 -1.57
C THR A 243 6.13 10.62 -1.60
N THR A 244 5.87 11.38 -2.65
CA THR A 244 4.55 11.95 -2.90
C THR A 244 3.81 11.17 -3.99
N LEU A 245 2.48 11.19 -3.95
CA LEU A 245 1.67 10.57 -4.98
C LEU A 245 1.94 11.18 -6.36
N ASP A 246 2.21 12.49 -6.42
CA ASP A 246 2.55 13.18 -7.66
C ASP A 246 3.89 12.71 -8.25
N GLN A 247 4.92 12.48 -7.42
CA GLN A 247 6.18 11.90 -7.85
C GLN A 247 5.98 10.49 -8.43
N LEU A 248 5.21 9.64 -7.72
CA LEU A 248 4.91 8.30 -8.20
C LEU A 248 4.18 8.32 -9.56
N ARG A 249 3.21 9.21 -9.74
CA ARG A 249 2.46 9.35 -11.01
C ARG A 249 3.35 9.80 -12.17
N ASN A 250 4.21 10.78 -11.91
CA ASN A 250 4.98 11.44 -12.96
C ASN A 250 6.24 10.67 -13.35
N HIS A 251 6.89 9.98 -12.41
CA HIS A 251 8.20 9.37 -12.59
C HIS A 251 8.19 7.84 -12.45
N GLY A 252 7.20 7.29 -11.74
CA GLY A 252 7.09 5.85 -11.52
C GLY A 252 7.91 5.33 -10.36
N PRO A 253 7.62 4.07 -9.94
CA PRO A 253 8.20 3.53 -8.71
C PRO A 253 9.68 3.15 -8.81
N PHE A 254 10.24 3.06 -10.02
CA PHE A 254 11.64 2.66 -10.23
C PHE A 254 12.56 3.81 -10.63
N ASP A 255 12.06 5.04 -10.63
CA ASP A 255 12.88 6.24 -10.60
C ASP A 255 13.28 6.56 -9.14
N PRO A 256 14.36 7.35 -8.90
CA PRO A 256 14.82 7.68 -7.56
C PRO A 256 13.92 8.74 -6.89
N ILE A 257 12.67 8.37 -6.62
CA ILE A 257 11.63 9.23 -6.04
C ILE A 257 11.39 8.98 -4.55
N PHE A 258 11.88 7.87 -4.01
CA PHE A 258 11.69 7.52 -2.61
C PHE A 258 12.85 8.02 -1.76
N THR A 259 12.55 8.81 -0.74
CA THR A 259 13.50 9.17 0.31
C THR A 259 13.44 8.08 1.40
N PRO A 260 14.54 7.38 1.71
CA PRO A 260 14.54 6.43 2.82
C PRO A 260 14.22 7.13 4.14
N VAL A 261 13.29 6.60 4.90
CA VAL A 261 12.97 7.14 6.24
C VAL A 261 14.07 6.79 7.24
N LEU A 262 14.62 5.59 7.09
CA LEU A 262 15.72 5.05 7.87
C LEU A 262 16.96 4.94 6.99
N GLY A 263 18.08 5.45 7.46
CA GLY A 263 19.35 5.42 6.72
C GLY A 263 19.67 6.70 5.93
N PRO A 264 20.54 6.61 4.92
CA PRO A 264 21.01 7.74 4.14
C PRO A 264 19.88 8.51 3.45
N PRO A 265 20.02 9.85 3.23
CA PRO A 265 18.95 10.69 2.70
C PRO A 265 18.80 10.66 1.18
N GLU A 266 19.71 10.00 0.48
CA GLU A 266 19.70 9.96 -0.98
C GLU A 266 18.44 9.27 -1.50
N ALA A 267 17.79 9.90 -2.47
CA ALA A 267 16.61 9.35 -3.11
C ALA A 267 16.95 8.02 -3.81
N THR A 268 16.07 7.06 -3.68
CA THR A 268 16.19 5.72 -4.26
C THR A 268 14.88 5.30 -4.93
N ASP A 269 14.91 4.23 -5.68
CA ASP A 269 13.73 3.59 -6.24
C ASP A 269 12.95 2.77 -5.18
N ALA A 270 11.83 2.17 -5.59
CA ALA A 270 11.00 1.33 -4.71
C ALA A 270 11.70 0.07 -4.18
N TRP A 271 12.87 -0.30 -4.69
CA TRP A 271 13.66 -1.38 -4.09
C TRP A 271 14.17 -1.03 -2.70
N LEU A 272 14.35 0.24 -2.40
CA LEU A 272 14.90 0.73 -1.14
C LEU A 272 16.17 -0.05 -0.76
N ARG A 273 17.08 -0.20 -1.72
CA ARG A 273 18.34 -0.92 -1.49
C ARG A 273 19.24 -0.10 -0.59
N PRO A 274 20.01 -0.74 0.31
CA PRO A 274 21.06 -0.04 1.03
C PRO A 274 22.07 0.59 0.04
N ALA A 275 22.59 1.77 0.38
CA ALA A 275 23.62 2.42 -0.41
C ALA A 275 24.80 1.44 -0.64
N GLY A 276 25.26 1.32 -1.89
CA GLY A 276 26.39 0.45 -2.26
C GLY A 276 26.06 -1.00 -2.61
N THR A 277 24.79 -1.43 -2.60
CA THR A 277 24.40 -2.72 -3.17
C THR A 277 24.13 -2.56 -4.66
N ALA A 278 24.90 -3.27 -5.48
CA ALA A 278 24.68 -3.34 -6.93
C ALA A 278 23.29 -3.88 -7.29
N PRO A 279 22.79 -3.57 -8.48
CA PRO A 279 21.52 -4.06 -8.99
C PRO A 279 21.45 -5.57 -9.10
#